data_4d61c9853205cc4eb42021b74144b2c6
#
_entry.id   4d61c9853205cc4eb42021b74144b2c6
#
_cell.length_a   1.000
_cell.length_b   1.000
_cell.length_c   1.000
_cell.angle_alpha   90.00
_cell.angle_beta   90.00
_cell.angle_gamma   90.00
#
_symmetry.space_group_name_H-M   'P 1'
#
loop_
_entity.id
_entity.type
_entity.pdbx_description
1 polymer ?
#
loop_
_entity_poly.entity_id
_entity_poly.type
_entity_poly.pdbx_seq_one_letter_code
_entity_poly.pdbx_strand_id
1 'polypeptide(L)'
;MKILITGITGRIGTNVAKHFINLGHDVTGFSWSKDQKIEKMKNFGCKIITGDLENFDDVNKAVKGNEVVFHMGAAFQSGGPFSPNQYFDINVKGTFNILEASLNNNNLKHLVVTSTDGTIPKYPKKRLEYPIAEFDLPQNATDWYGYS
;
A
#
# COMPACT_ATOMS: atom_id res chain seq x y z
N MET A 1 -6.85 -1.69 18.44
CA MET A 1 -7.55 -1.76 17.14
C MET A 1 -6.95 -2.92 16.34
N LYS A 2 -7.74 -3.48 15.43
CA LYS A 2 -7.27 -4.44 14.42
C LYS A 2 -6.86 -3.68 13.16
N ILE A 3 -5.61 -3.82 12.75
CA ILE A 3 -5.00 -3.04 11.66
C ILE A 3 -4.48 -3.98 10.59
N LEU A 4 -4.91 -3.80 9.35
CA LEU A 4 -4.32 -4.46 8.19
C LEU A 4 -3.29 -3.53 7.53
N ILE A 5 -2.14 -4.08 7.15
CA ILE A 5 -1.11 -3.35 6.39
C ILE A 5 -0.72 -4.18 5.17
N THR A 6 -1.02 -3.70 3.96
CA THR A 6 -0.47 -4.27 2.73
C THR A 6 0.95 -3.74 2.49
N GLY A 7 1.78 -4.51 1.78
CA GLY A 7 3.18 -4.12 1.61
C GLY A 7 4.00 -4.19 2.90
N ILE A 8 3.61 -5.09 3.81
CA ILE A 8 4.18 -5.25 5.16
C ILE A 8 5.69 -5.49 5.17
N THR A 9 6.23 -6.11 4.12
CA THR A 9 7.66 -6.42 3.97
C THR A 9 8.46 -5.25 3.38
N GLY A 10 7.77 -4.21 2.89
CA GLY A 10 8.37 -2.99 2.38
C GLY A 10 8.97 -2.11 3.48
N ARG A 11 9.78 -1.11 3.07
CA ARG A 11 10.44 -0.19 4.00
C ARG A 11 9.45 0.56 4.88
N ILE A 12 8.38 1.11 4.28
CA ILE A 12 7.36 1.88 5.01
C ILE A 12 6.49 0.95 5.82
N GLY A 13 5.90 -0.08 5.21
CA GLY A 13 4.99 -1.01 5.87
C GLY A 13 5.59 -1.68 7.12
N THR A 14 6.87 -2.09 7.05
CA THR A 14 7.59 -2.65 8.20
C THR A 14 7.67 -1.67 9.37
N ASN A 15 7.98 -0.40 9.12
CA ASN A 15 8.12 0.59 10.19
C ASN A 15 6.77 1.00 10.77
N VAL A 16 5.74 1.15 9.93
CA VAL A 16 4.37 1.41 10.37
C VAL A 16 3.86 0.27 11.25
N ALA A 17 4.07 -0.99 10.82
CA ALA A 17 3.67 -2.16 11.60
C ALA A 17 4.32 -2.18 12.99
N LYS A 18 5.63 -1.98 13.06
CA LYS A 18 6.35 -1.92 14.33
C LYS A 18 5.80 -0.85 15.26
N HIS A 19 5.51 0.33 14.71
CA HIS A 19 4.96 1.44 15.49
C HIS A 19 3.63 1.04 16.14
N PHE A 20 2.70 0.50 15.37
CA PHE A 20 1.39 0.11 15.90
C PHE A 20 1.43 -1.11 16.83
N ILE A 21 2.32 -2.08 16.57
CA ILE A 21 2.54 -3.20 17.50
C ILE A 21 3.04 -2.69 18.85
N ASN A 22 4.00 -1.75 18.85
CA ASN A 22 4.53 -1.16 20.09
C ASN A 22 3.48 -0.36 20.86
N LEU A 23 2.46 0.17 20.18
CA LEU A 23 1.31 0.82 20.79
C LEU A 23 0.23 -0.19 21.28
N GLY A 24 0.48 -1.49 21.16
CA GLY A 24 -0.44 -2.55 21.62
C GLY A 24 -1.59 -2.84 20.67
N HIS A 25 -1.49 -2.49 19.38
CA HIS A 25 -2.50 -2.82 18.38
C HIS A 25 -2.29 -4.22 17.80
N ASP A 26 -3.39 -4.87 17.37
CA ASP A 26 -3.37 -6.16 16.67
C ASP A 26 -3.11 -5.92 15.18
N VAL A 27 -1.88 -6.17 14.73
CA VAL A 27 -1.44 -5.87 13.37
C VAL A 27 -1.39 -7.13 12.53
N THR A 28 -2.07 -7.09 11.39
CA THR A 28 -2.02 -8.11 10.34
C THR A 28 -1.31 -7.53 9.11
N GLY A 29 -0.32 -8.22 8.62
CA GLY A 29 0.36 -7.91 7.37
C GLY A 29 -0.19 -8.72 6.21
N PHE A 30 -0.39 -8.09 5.06
CA PHE A 30 -0.71 -8.76 3.80
C PHE A 30 0.48 -8.70 2.86
N SER A 31 0.91 -9.86 2.37
CA SER A 31 2.07 -9.98 1.48
C SER A 31 1.90 -11.13 0.49
N TRP A 32 2.36 -10.91 -0.75
CA TRP A 32 2.35 -11.95 -1.79
C TRP A 32 3.60 -12.84 -1.76
N SER A 33 4.68 -12.39 -1.15
CA SER A 33 5.96 -13.09 -1.18
C SER A 33 6.22 -13.92 0.07
N LYS A 34 6.86 -15.07 -0.12
CA LYS A 34 7.40 -15.92 0.96
C LYS A 34 8.85 -15.50 1.27
N ASP A 35 9.12 -14.20 1.37
CA ASP A 35 10.47 -13.74 1.62
C ASP A 35 10.87 -13.85 3.11
N GLN A 36 12.16 -13.78 3.38
CA GLN A 36 12.71 -13.90 4.74
C GLN A 36 12.23 -12.77 5.68
N LYS A 37 11.74 -11.65 5.15
CA LYS A 37 11.21 -10.55 5.95
C LYS A 37 9.89 -10.86 6.61
N ILE A 38 9.12 -11.82 6.08
CA ILE A 38 7.87 -12.31 6.68
C ILE A 38 8.15 -12.87 8.07
N GLU A 39 9.16 -13.73 8.22
CA GLU A 39 9.51 -14.31 9.50
C GLU A 39 9.93 -13.24 10.52
N LYS A 40 10.67 -12.24 10.07
CA LYS A 40 11.02 -11.10 10.92
C LYS A 40 9.78 -10.37 11.43
N MET A 41 8.77 -10.18 10.59
CA MET A 41 7.52 -9.53 10.99
C MET A 41 6.69 -10.36 11.97
N LYS A 42 6.64 -11.68 11.78
CA LYS A 42 6.02 -12.60 12.74
C LYS A 42 6.70 -12.52 14.11
N ASN A 43 8.04 -12.48 14.13
CA ASN A 43 8.82 -12.35 15.37
C ASN A 43 8.57 -11.01 16.10
N PHE A 44 8.11 -9.98 15.39
CA PHE A 44 7.63 -8.73 15.99
C PHE A 44 6.18 -8.80 16.49
N GLY A 45 5.50 -9.94 16.36
CA GLY A 45 4.12 -10.09 16.77
C GLY A 45 3.08 -9.76 15.70
N CYS A 46 3.49 -9.59 14.44
CA CYS A 46 2.57 -9.36 13.33
C CYS A 46 1.97 -10.68 12.84
N LYS A 47 0.66 -10.74 12.69
CA LYS A 47 -0.01 -11.82 11.96
C LYS A 47 0.23 -11.62 10.47
N ILE A 48 0.46 -12.69 9.70
CA ILE A 48 0.67 -12.61 8.26
C ILE A 48 -0.38 -13.40 7.51
N ILE A 49 -1.03 -12.72 6.57
CA ILE A 49 -1.87 -13.33 5.54
C ILE A 49 -1.11 -13.25 4.23
N THR A 50 -0.94 -14.38 3.57
CA THR A 50 -0.35 -14.44 2.23
C THR A 50 -1.46 -14.44 1.20
N GLY A 51 -1.34 -13.60 0.18
CA GLY A 51 -2.29 -13.48 -0.92
C GLY A 51 -1.80 -12.49 -1.96
N ASP A 52 -2.60 -12.31 -3.00
CA ASP A 52 -2.32 -11.44 -4.12
C ASP A 52 -3.29 -10.25 -4.15
N LEU A 53 -2.77 -9.02 -4.34
CA LEU A 53 -3.60 -7.83 -4.49
C LEU A 53 -4.50 -7.89 -5.73
N GLU A 54 -4.08 -8.60 -6.77
CA GLU A 54 -4.85 -8.80 -8.00
C GLU A 54 -6.05 -9.74 -7.80
N ASN A 55 -6.05 -10.54 -6.74
CA ASN A 55 -7.10 -11.48 -6.39
C ASN A 55 -8.03 -10.88 -5.34
N PHE A 56 -9.28 -10.61 -5.74
CA PHE A 56 -10.27 -10.00 -4.85
C PHE A 56 -10.58 -10.86 -3.61
N ASP A 57 -10.66 -12.19 -3.75
CA ASP A 57 -10.98 -13.07 -2.62
C ASP A 57 -9.88 -13.05 -1.56
N ASP A 58 -8.61 -13.01 -1.96
CA ASP A 58 -7.48 -12.88 -1.04
C ASP A 58 -7.53 -11.54 -0.30
N VAL A 59 -7.79 -10.46 -1.04
CA VAL A 59 -7.92 -9.11 -0.49
C VAL A 59 -9.11 -9.01 0.45
N ASN A 60 -10.28 -9.51 0.06
CA ASN A 60 -11.50 -9.49 0.86
C ASN A 60 -11.32 -10.27 2.17
N LYS A 61 -10.68 -11.44 2.10
CA LYS A 61 -10.32 -12.22 3.28
C LYS A 61 -9.39 -11.46 4.22
N ALA A 62 -8.41 -10.74 3.67
CA ALA A 62 -7.45 -9.98 4.47
C ALA A 62 -8.09 -8.74 5.12
N VAL A 63 -8.94 -8.01 4.39
CA VAL A 63 -9.60 -6.78 4.88
C VAL A 63 -10.65 -7.08 5.94
N LYS A 64 -11.32 -8.23 5.85
CA LYS A 64 -12.45 -8.61 6.71
C LYS A 64 -12.09 -8.53 8.19
N GLY A 65 -12.92 -7.81 8.94
CA GLY A 65 -12.83 -7.71 10.40
C GLY A 65 -11.74 -6.78 10.93
N ASN A 66 -10.98 -6.10 10.06
CA ASN A 66 -10.06 -5.05 10.46
C ASN A 66 -10.79 -3.70 10.61
N GLU A 67 -10.33 -2.88 11.54
CA GLU A 67 -10.88 -1.55 11.82
C GLU A 67 -10.15 -0.46 11.03
N VAL A 68 -8.88 -0.70 10.69
CA VAL A 68 -8.05 0.23 9.91
C VAL A 68 -7.30 -0.56 8.85
N VAL A 69 -7.24 -0.04 7.64
CA VAL A 69 -6.45 -0.58 6.55
C VAL A 69 -5.43 0.47 6.09
N PHE A 70 -4.15 0.11 6.12
CA PHE A 70 -3.07 0.86 5.47
C PHE A 70 -2.70 0.15 4.18
N HIS A 71 -3.10 0.72 3.04
CA HIS A 71 -2.73 0.20 1.74
C HIS A 71 -1.42 0.85 1.27
N MET A 72 -0.33 0.09 1.42
CA MET A 72 1.04 0.52 1.10
C MET A 72 1.74 -0.45 0.14
N GLY A 73 1.05 -1.53 -0.25
CA GLY A 73 1.54 -2.52 -1.22
C GLY A 73 1.39 -1.98 -2.63
N ALA A 74 2.50 -1.90 -3.35
CA ALA A 74 2.53 -1.49 -4.75
C ALA A 74 3.72 -2.13 -5.47
N ALA A 75 3.59 -2.36 -6.77
CA ALA A 75 4.72 -2.56 -7.65
C ALA A 75 5.47 -1.23 -7.70
N PHE A 76 6.66 -1.20 -7.12
CA PHE A 76 7.47 0.00 -6.94
C PHE A 76 8.72 -0.09 -7.79
N GLN A 77 9.12 1.00 -8.35
CA GLN A 77 10.38 1.22 -9.07
C GLN A 77 10.19 1.44 -10.57
N SER A 78 10.32 2.68 -10.98
CA SER A 78 10.48 3.03 -12.39
C SER A 78 11.67 2.26 -12.99
N GLY A 79 11.41 1.50 -14.05
CA GLY A 79 12.42 0.64 -14.66
C GLY A 79 12.73 -0.65 -13.90
N GLY A 80 11.87 -1.04 -12.94
CA GLY A 80 11.92 -2.32 -12.26
C GLY A 80 11.55 -3.50 -13.18
N PRO A 81 11.51 -4.73 -12.62
CA PRO A 81 11.27 -5.94 -13.41
C PRO A 81 9.81 -6.07 -13.90
N PHE A 82 8.95 -5.09 -13.61
CA PHE A 82 7.53 -5.15 -13.92
C PHE A 82 7.23 -4.62 -15.32
N SER A 83 6.38 -5.34 -16.05
CA SER A 83 5.79 -4.88 -17.31
C SER A 83 4.70 -3.80 -17.03
N PRO A 84 4.29 -3.00 -18.05
CA PRO A 84 3.19 -2.06 -17.90
C PRO A 84 1.90 -2.69 -17.36
N ASN A 85 1.55 -3.88 -17.85
CA ASN A 85 0.36 -4.61 -17.37
C ASN A 85 0.47 -4.98 -15.90
N GLN A 86 1.64 -5.40 -15.43
CA GLN A 86 1.85 -5.72 -14.02
C GLN A 86 1.73 -4.49 -13.12
N TYR A 87 2.20 -3.31 -13.56
CA TYR A 87 1.93 -2.07 -12.82
C TYR A 87 0.43 -1.80 -12.72
N PHE A 88 -0.31 -1.93 -13.82
CA PHE A 88 -1.75 -1.74 -13.82
C PHE A 88 -2.44 -2.76 -12.91
N ASP A 89 -2.15 -4.04 -13.06
CA ASP A 89 -2.80 -5.11 -12.31
C ASP A 89 -2.53 -5.00 -10.80
N ILE A 90 -1.28 -4.77 -10.40
CA ILE A 90 -0.91 -4.70 -8.99
C ILE A 90 -1.38 -3.38 -8.36
N ASN A 91 -1.10 -2.23 -9.01
CA ASN A 91 -1.34 -0.94 -8.38
C ASN A 91 -2.77 -0.45 -8.59
N VAL A 92 -3.31 -0.49 -9.82
CA VAL A 92 -4.64 0.03 -10.12
C VAL A 92 -5.72 -0.97 -9.69
N LYS A 93 -5.68 -2.19 -10.26
CA LYS A 93 -6.64 -3.23 -9.92
C LYS A 93 -6.53 -3.67 -8.46
N GLY A 94 -5.30 -3.82 -7.94
CA GLY A 94 -5.06 -4.15 -6.54
C GLY A 94 -5.62 -3.09 -5.58
N THR A 95 -5.44 -1.79 -5.87
CA THR A 95 -6.05 -0.71 -5.10
C THR A 95 -7.57 -0.75 -5.20
N PHE A 96 -8.11 -0.98 -6.39
CA PHE A 96 -9.56 -1.14 -6.57
C PHE A 96 -10.11 -2.29 -5.72
N ASN A 97 -9.44 -3.44 -5.69
CA ASN A 97 -9.84 -4.58 -4.85
C ASN A 97 -9.84 -4.21 -3.34
N ILE A 98 -8.87 -3.43 -2.89
CA ILE A 98 -8.83 -2.93 -1.49
C ILE A 98 -10.01 -2.01 -1.21
N LEU A 99 -10.35 -1.11 -2.14
CA LEU A 99 -11.50 -0.20 -1.99
C LEU A 99 -12.80 -0.98 -1.91
N GLU A 100 -13.05 -1.91 -2.84
CA GLU A 100 -14.24 -2.75 -2.85
C GLU A 100 -14.37 -3.63 -1.60
N ALA A 101 -13.29 -4.28 -1.17
CA ALA A 101 -13.29 -5.07 0.05
C ALA A 101 -13.54 -4.19 1.29
N SER A 102 -13.04 -2.96 1.28
CA SER A 102 -13.22 -1.99 2.36
C SER A 102 -14.67 -1.53 2.47
N LEU A 103 -15.37 -1.30 1.34
CA LEU A 103 -16.79 -0.96 1.32
C LEU A 103 -17.67 -2.06 1.93
N ASN A 104 -17.27 -3.32 1.78
CA ASN A 104 -17.99 -4.48 2.29
C ASN A 104 -17.61 -4.84 3.74
N ASN A 105 -16.72 -4.08 4.40
CA ASN A 105 -16.28 -4.33 5.76
C ASN A 105 -16.93 -3.38 6.78
N ASN A 106 -18.02 -3.82 7.40
CA ASN A 106 -18.78 -3.02 8.37
C ASN A 106 -17.97 -2.59 9.61
N ASN A 107 -16.81 -3.20 9.87
CA ASN A 107 -15.96 -2.85 11.01
C ASN A 107 -14.93 -1.76 10.67
N LEU A 108 -14.78 -1.42 9.39
CA LEU A 108 -13.76 -0.48 8.94
C LEU A 108 -14.11 0.94 9.40
N LYS A 109 -13.13 1.59 10.02
CA LYS A 109 -13.21 3.00 10.47
C LYS A 109 -12.39 3.91 9.58
N HIS A 110 -11.22 3.44 9.15
CA HIS A 110 -10.28 4.23 8.34
C HIS A 110 -9.60 3.37 7.27
N LEU A 111 -9.52 3.91 6.08
CA LEU A 111 -8.67 3.41 5.00
C LEU A 111 -7.65 4.51 4.65
N VAL A 112 -6.37 4.16 4.73
CA VAL A 112 -5.25 5.02 4.34
C VAL A 112 -4.60 4.44 3.11
N VAL A 113 -4.64 5.16 2.01
CA VAL A 113 -3.99 4.77 0.74
C VAL A 113 -2.75 5.62 0.53
N THR A 114 -1.62 4.96 0.32
CA THR A 114 -0.36 5.65 0.05
C THR A 114 -0.31 6.07 -1.41
N SER A 115 -0.14 7.36 -1.66
CA SER A 115 0.12 7.92 -2.98
C SER A 115 1.62 8.12 -3.20
N THR A 116 1.99 8.75 -4.30
CA THR A 116 3.38 9.02 -4.67
C THR A 116 3.55 10.43 -5.21
N ASP A 117 4.73 11.01 -4.98
CA ASP A 117 5.15 12.25 -5.65
C ASP A 117 5.37 12.08 -7.16
N GLY A 118 5.43 10.84 -7.65
CA GLY A 118 5.47 10.54 -9.08
C GLY A 118 4.27 11.05 -9.88
N THR A 119 3.16 11.36 -9.21
CA THR A 119 1.96 11.99 -9.80
C THR A 119 2.06 13.51 -9.90
N ILE A 120 3.05 14.10 -9.26
CA ILE A 120 3.27 15.54 -9.24
C ILE A 120 4.22 15.94 -10.37
N PRO A 121 4.04 17.09 -11.01
CA PRO A 121 4.94 17.54 -12.07
C PRO A 121 6.38 17.50 -11.60
N LYS A 122 7.28 16.93 -12.41
CA LYS A 122 8.71 17.13 -12.17
C LYS A 122 8.98 18.62 -12.20
N TYR A 123 9.53 19.11 -11.11
CA TYR A 123 9.84 20.51 -10.91
C TYR A 123 10.39 21.15 -12.17
N PRO A 124 9.88 22.32 -12.60
CA PRO A 124 10.57 23.11 -13.60
C PRO A 124 12.03 23.30 -13.12
N LYS A 125 12.96 23.45 -14.03
CA LYS A 125 14.41 23.64 -13.73
C LYS A 125 14.68 24.76 -12.71
N LYS A 126 13.70 25.64 -12.47
CA LYS A 126 13.70 26.63 -11.39
C LYS A 126 13.01 26.05 -10.16
N ARG A 127 13.68 26.14 -9.02
CA ARG A 127 13.16 25.78 -7.71
C ARG A 127 11.82 26.50 -7.48
N LEU A 128 10.78 25.77 -7.08
CA LEU A 128 9.52 26.39 -6.68
C LEU A 128 9.78 27.31 -5.48
N GLU A 129 9.18 28.49 -5.51
CA GLU A 129 9.29 29.47 -4.43
C GLU A 129 8.47 29.06 -3.19
N TYR A 130 7.57 28.07 -3.34
CA TYR A 130 6.69 27.55 -2.31
C TYR A 130 6.61 26.01 -2.36
N PRO A 131 6.31 25.34 -1.25
CA PRO A 131 6.03 23.92 -1.22
C PRO A 131 4.82 23.56 -2.08
N ILE A 132 4.83 22.36 -2.68
CA ILE A 132 3.68 21.81 -3.39
C ILE A 132 2.54 21.60 -2.40
N ALA A 133 1.34 22.00 -2.79
CA ALA A 133 0.13 21.88 -2.01
C ALA A 133 -0.86 20.89 -2.64
N GLU A 134 -1.82 20.40 -1.86
CA GLU A 134 -2.81 19.40 -2.28
C GLU A 134 -3.69 19.81 -3.45
N PHE A 135 -3.82 21.11 -3.71
CA PHE A 135 -4.56 21.64 -4.85
C PHE A 135 -3.73 21.84 -6.12
N ASP A 136 -2.42 21.58 -6.05
CA ASP A 136 -1.59 21.53 -7.26
C ASP A 136 -1.97 20.27 -8.04
N LEU A 137 -2.51 20.46 -9.24
CA LEU A 137 -3.05 19.37 -10.03
C LEU A 137 -1.98 18.35 -10.40
N PRO A 138 -2.26 17.05 -10.30
CA PRO A 138 -1.41 16.03 -10.86
C PRO A 138 -1.18 16.28 -12.34
N GLN A 139 0.06 16.20 -12.78
CA GLN A 139 0.38 16.31 -14.19
C GLN A 139 0.89 14.98 -14.72
N ASN A 140 1.13 14.93 -16.03
CA ASN A 140 1.53 13.72 -16.72
C ASN A 140 2.68 13.01 -16.01
N ALA A 141 2.41 11.83 -15.48
CA ALA A 141 3.42 10.94 -15.00
C ALA A 141 4.41 10.61 -16.11
N THR A 142 5.65 10.37 -15.76
CA THR A 142 6.72 10.13 -16.74
C THR A 142 7.08 8.66 -16.88
N ASP A 143 6.50 7.82 -16.05
CA ASP A 143 6.72 6.37 -16.04
C ASP A 143 5.47 5.60 -15.60
N TRP A 144 5.50 4.29 -15.80
CA TRP A 144 4.36 3.41 -15.51
C TRP A 144 3.99 3.36 -14.03
N TYR A 145 4.95 3.56 -13.14
CA TYR A 145 4.69 3.63 -11.71
C TYR A 145 3.86 4.88 -11.35
N GLY A 146 4.20 6.04 -11.90
CA GLY A 146 3.45 7.26 -11.68
C GLY A 146 2.06 7.27 -12.33
N TYR A 147 1.85 6.44 -13.38
CA TYR A 147 0.54 6.24 -14.03
C TYR A 147 -0.36 5.26 -13.28
N SER A 148 0.19 4.35 -12.53
CA SER A 148 -0.52 3.29 -11.82
C SER A 148 -0.71 3.63 -10.34
#